data_af75c8b9dc8dda3e42699a0e46e1b302
#
_entry.id   af75c8b9dc8dda3e42699a0e46e1b302
#
_cell.length_a   1.000
_cell.length_b   1.000
_cell.length_c   1.000
_cell.angle_alpha   90.00
_cell.angle_beta   90.00
_cell.angle_gamma   90.00
#
_symmetry.space_group_name_H-M   'P 1'
#
loop_
_entity.id
_entity.type
_entity.pdbx_description
1 polymer ?
#
loop_
_entity_poly.entity_id
_entity_poly.type
_entity_poly.pdbx_seq_one_letter_code
_entity_poly.pdbx_strand_id
1 'polypeptide(L)'
;MGLLPINHFGIATLLKLLLENDPIYYGYIYFRGKLINSWKENGAKKRTPQLSLISEESSLIEGQSVLSNIFVYQRGFRDWIIRNRVLEKSLGGIFEELSLEIDPRSSVESLGSFERIIVEIIRGITAGHSLMIFNELGAVLSEEELKKLYQIIRYYRERGISFLLISPHYEELKMICDRTAFLKDGQIMKIAKDRREGEEIASAISKNYRKQINFYLKDRKLWDKMTAFCVRYLGKTERQGFEFTIREGECLVLQFLDSADYRDFSDCLTGEGRKREADFLLDGRRICPGRDRECAVIWEQADKSMLFPELSFMENLCFTMEFASGNPIKRRRMRDRIRREQEELFGKAVVLKAAGELTKREKYALVYHRILLQRPKFVFCIQPFKNAGLAQRERIWELQRMLLQNGIALIIPTISMADSLSIADRIIRLHTQGEAEEWKRTSFHLLPDTVPFHDLYS
;
A
#
# COMPACT_ATOMS: atom_id res chain seq x y z
N MET A 1 4.01 -20.11 -5.62
CA MET A 1 4.73 -19.43 -6.73
C MET A 1 4.63 -17.94 -6.51
N GLY A 2 5.73 -17.19 -6.68
CA GLY A 2 5.76 -15.74 -6.63
C GLY A 2 5.61 -15.12 -8.03
N LEU A 3 4.96 -13.98 -8.11
CA LEU A 3 4.92 -13.10 -9.28
C LEU A 3 5.41 -11.72 -8.87
N LEU A 4 6.55 -11.31 -9.42
CA LEU A 4 7.14 -10.01 -9.18
C LEU A 4 6.85 -9.09 -10.37
N PRO A 5 5.97 -8.09 -10.22
CA PRO A 5 5.74 -7.10 -11.25
C PRO A 5 6.85 -6.04 -11.25
N ILE A 6 7.58 -5.93 -12.36
CA ILE A 6 8.52 -4.81 -12.57
C ILE A 6 7.74 -3.51 -12.82
N ASN A 7 6.59 -3.64 -13.49
CA ASN A 7 5.56 -2.62 -13.57
C ASN A 7 4.17 -3.27 -13.47
N HIS A 8 3.14 -2.49 -13.13
CA HIS A 8 1.79 -3.03 -12.94
C HIS A 8 1.02 -3.30 -14.24
N PHE A 9 1.64 -3.09 -15.42
CA PHE A 9 0.98 -3.34 -16.68
C PHE A 9 0.68 -4.84 -16.85
N GLY A 10 -0.58 -5.15 -17.12
CA GLY A 10 -1.04 -6.53 -17.33
C GLY A 10 -1.49 -7.29 -16.07
N ILE A 11 -1.17 -6.82 -14.83
CA ILE A 11 -1.61 -7.51 -13.59
C ILE A 11 -3.13 -7.54 -13.49
N ALA A 12 -3.79 -6.39 -13.59
CA ALA A 12 -5.25 -6.32 -13.50
C ALA A 12 -5.93 -7.18 -14.58
N THR A 13 -5.39 -7.20 -15.80
CA THR A 13 -5.89 -8.04 -16.87
C THR A 13 -5.68 -9.52 -16.55
N LEU A 14 -4.52 -9.92 -16.04
CA LEU A 14 -4.25 -11.30 -15.64
C LEU A 14 -5.23 -11.76 -14.55
N LEU A 15 -5.41 -10.93 -13.51
CA LEU A 15 -6.35 -11.23 -12.42
C LEU A 15 -7.78 -11.37 -12.93
N LYS A 16 -8.21 -10.44 -13.78
CA LYS A 16 -9.54 -10.48 -14.39
C LYS A 16 -9.75 -11.75 -15.23
N LEU A 17 -8.78 -12.11 -16.07
CA LEU A 17 -8.84 -13.34 -16.88
C LEU A 17 -8.94 -14.59 -16.01
N LEU A 18 -8.23 -14.65 -14.89
CA LEU A 18 -8.28 -15.79 -13.98
C LEU A 18 -9.60 -15.87 -13.21
N LEU A 19 -10.11 -14.72 -12.74
CA LEU A 19 -11.33 -14.65 -11.91
C LEU A 19 -12.61 -14.81 -12.73
N GLU A 20 -12.70 -14.07 -13.84
CA GLU A 20 -13.93 -13.99 -14.63
C GLU A 20 -13.97 -15.08 -15.73
N ASN A 21 -12.85 -15.77 -15.93
CA ASN A 21 -12.71 -16.77 -17.00
C ASN A 21 -13.11 -16.19 -18.37
N ASP A 22 -12.70 -14.96 -18.65
CA ASP A 22 -12.97 -14.31 -19.92
C ASP A 22 -12.25 -15.05 -21.07
N PRO A 23 -12.87 -15.19 -22.23
CA PRO A 23 -12.24 -15.85 -23.37
C PRO A 23 -11.05 -15.04 -23.87
N ILE A 24 -9.96 -15.76 -24.18
CA ILE A 24 -8.78 -15.17 -24.81
C ILE A 24 -8.74 -15.56 -26.29
N TYR A 25 -8.35 -14.62 -27.14
CA TYR A 25 -8.23 -14.84 -28.59
C TYR A 25 -6.95 -15.61 -28.95
N TYR A 26 -5.87 -15.39 -28.18
CA TYR A 26 -4.57 -16.01 -28.39
C TYR A 26 -4.07 -16.65 -27.11
N GLY A 27 -3.57 -17.89 -27.20
CA GLY A 27 -3.08 -18.66 -26.07
C GLY A 27 -4.14 -19.51 -25.41
N TYR A 28 -3.73 -20.19 -24.35
CA TYR A 28 -4.55 -21.17 -23.64
C TYR A 28 -4.32 -21.04 -22.14
N ILE A 29 -5.38 -21.15 -21.35
CA ILE A 29 -5.29 -21.28 -19.89
C ILE A 29 -5.84 -22.65 -19.51
N TYR A 30 -4.99 -23.45 -18.85
CA TYR A 30 -5.37 -24.75 -18.31
C TYR A 30 -5.46 -24.68 -16.80
N PHE A 31 -6.56 -25.16 -16.25
CA PHE A 31 -6.76 -25.35 -14.83
C PHE A 31 -7.02 -26.82 -14.54
N ARG A 32 -6.19 -27.47 -13.70
CA ARG A 32 -6.23 -28.92 -13.45
C ARG A 32 -6.26 -29.75 -14.75
N GLY A 33 -5.43 -29.37 -15.73
CA GLY A 33 -5.34 -30.02 -17.02
C GLY A 33 -6.50 -29.81 -17.98
N LYS A 34 -7.51 -29.01 -17.60
CA LYS A 34 -8.65 -28.67 -18.47
C LYS A 34 -8.47 -27.23 -19.01
N LEU A 35 -8.69 -27.07 -20.30
CA LEU A 35 -8.75 -25.77 -20.95
C LEU A 35 -9.99 -25.04 -20.41
N ILE A 36 -9.82 -23.82 -19.87
CA ILE A 36 -10.90 -23.12 -19.18
C ILE A 36 -11.43 -21.89 -19.91
N ASN A 37 -10.67 -21.24 -20.77
CA ASN A 37 -11.07 -20.01 -21.44
C ASN A 37 -10.89 -20.07 -22.97
N SER A 38 -11.43 -21.13 -23.57
CA SER A 38 -11.48 -21.24 -25.02
C SER A 38 -12.61 -20.37 -25.60
N TRP A 39 -12.28 -19.56 -26.59
CA TRP A 39 -13.26 -18.83 -27.40
C TRP A 39 -14.37 -19.75 -27.97
N LYS A 40 -14.03 -20.99 -28.31
CA LYS A 40 -14.97 -21.97 -28.92
C LYS A 40 -15.99 -22.54 -27.95
N GLU A 41 -15.71 -22.51 -26.65
CA GLU A 41 -16.57 -23.14 -25.62
C GLU A 41 -17.48 -22.14 -24.90
N ASN A 42 -17.49 -20.87 -25.29
CA ASN A 42 -18.18 -19.77 -24.59
C ASN A 42 -19.70 -19.80 -24.64
N GLY A 43 -20.33 -20.81 -25.26
CA GLY A 43 -21.79 -21.00 -25.29
C GLY A 43 -22.36 -21.79 -24.13
N ALA A 44 -21.55 -22.50 -23.35
CA ALA A 44 -22.01 -23.36 -22.28
C ALA A 44 -21.47 -22.89 -20.92
N LYS A 45 -22.35 -22.45 -20.04
CA LYS A 45 -22.17 -22.14 -18.61
C LYS A 45 -20.71 -21.82 -18.21
N LYS A 46 -20.40 -20.52 -18.09
CA LYS A 46 -19.12 -20.05 -17.50
C LYS A 46 -18.83 -20.85 -16.23
N ARG A 47 -17.90 -21.79 -16.30
CA ARG A 47 -17.40 -22.46 -15.10
C ARG A 47 -16.42 -21.51 -14.47
N THR A 48 -16.81 -20.84 -13.42
CA THR A 48 -15.88 -20.04 -12.59
C THR A 48 -14.75 -20.95 -12.10
N PRO A 49 -13.50 -20.58 -12.33
CA PRO A 49 -12.37 -21.32 -11.76
C PRO A 49 -12.53 -21.39 -10.24
N GLN A 50 -12.19 -22.51 -9.64
CA GLN A 50 -12.18 -22.69 -8.19
C GLN A 50 -10.94 -22.01 -7.60
N LEU A 51 -10.94 -20.69 -7.58
CA LEU A 51 -9.86 -19.86 -7.05
C LEU A 51 -10.40 -18.68 -6.26
N SER A 52 -9.61 -18.19 -5.30
CA SER A 52 -9.88 -16.98 -4.51
C SER A 52 -8.81 -15.93 -4.80
N LEU A 53 -9.23 -14.68 -4.96
CA LEU A 53 -8.36 -13.53 -4.89
C LEU A 53 -8.52 -12.88 -3.52
N ILE A 54 -7.41 -12.68 -2.84
CA ILE A 54 -7.32 -12.01 -1.56
C ILE A 54 -6.41 -10.81 -1.75
N SER A 55 -6.93 -9.63 -1.51
CA SER A 55 -6.26 -8.36 -1.72
C SER A 55 -6.55 -7.44 -0.53
N GLU A 56 -6.00 -6.25 -0.57
CA GLU A 56 -6.28 -5.22 0.42
C GLU A 56 -7.77 -4.90 0.56
N GLU A 57 -8.45 -4.73 -0.58
CA GLU A 57 -9.90 -4.55 -0.59
C GLU A 57 -10.56 -5.88 -0.29
N SER A 58 -11.08 -5.99 0.94
CA SER A 58 -11.75 -7.21 1.39
C SER A 58 -13.02 -7.47 0.59
N SER A 59 -13.21 -8.72 0.18
CA SER A 59 -14.42 -9.20 -0.48
C SER A 59 -15.46 -9.75 0.50
N LEU A 60 -15.29 -9.51 1.80
CA LEU A 60 -16.25 -9.89 2.84
C LEU A 60 -17.47 -8.97 2.80
N ILE A 61 -18.62 -9.54 3.11
CA ILE A 61 -19.90 -8.81 3.16
C ILE A 61 -19.99 -8.12 4.51
N GLU A 62 -19.90 -6.79 4.51
CA GLU A 62 -20.06 -5.98 5.70
C GLU A 62 -21.46 -6.14 6.30
N GLY A 63 -21.60 -5.94 7.62
CA GLY A 63 -22.86 -6.19 8.33
C GLY A 63 -23.22 -7.65 8.56
N GLN A 64 -22.38 -8.59 8.05
CA GLN A 64 -22.57 -10.03 8.27
C GLN A 64 -21.53 -10.59 9.26
N SER A 65 -21.90 -11.69 9.92
CA SER A 65 -20.96 -12.39 10.82
C SER A 65 -19.86 -13.10 10.04
N VAL A 66 -18.74 -13.39 10.72
CA VAL A 66 -17.65 -14.26 10.21
C VAL A 66 -18.22 -15.58 9.70
N LEU A 67 -19.07 -16.23 10.49
CA LEU A 67 -19.72 -17.48 10.12
C LEU A 67 -20.50 -17.36 8.80
N SER A 68 -21.31 -16.30 8.67
CA SER A 68 -22.12 -16.07 7.46
C SER A 68 -21.23 -15.84 6.24
N ASN A 69 -20.14 -15.10 6.38
CA ASN A 69 -19.19 -14.82 5.30
C ASN A 69 -18.47 -16.09 4.82
N ILE A 70 -18.06 -16.98 5.74
CA ILE A 70 -17.34 -18.21 5.38
C ILE A 70 -18.25 -19.19 4.64
N PHE A 71 -19.48 -19.34 5.09
CA PHE A 71 -20.38 -20.34 4.52
C PHE A 71 -21.38 -19.80 3.48
N VAL A 72 -21.22 -18.55 3.02
CA VAL A 72 -22.11 -17.91 2.03
C VAL A 72 -22.25 -18.73 0.73
N TYR A 73 -21.19 -19.36 0.27
CA TYR A 73 -21.18 -20.16 -0.96
C TYR A 73 -21.76 -21.57 -0.79
N GLN A 74 -21.91 -22.07 0.44
CA GLN A 74 -22.44 -23.41 0.72
C GLN A 74 -23.97 -23.42 0.87
N ARG A 75 -24.59 -22.24 1.02
CA ARG A 75 -26.04 -22.11 1.19
C ARG A 75 -26.77 -22.23 -0.14
N GLY A 76 -26.80 -23.46 -0.69
CA GLY A 76 -27.76 -23.81 -1.73
C GLY A 76 -29.16 -23.97 -1.14
N PHE A 77 -30.19 -23.91 -1.99
CA PHE A 77 -31.62 -24.01 -1.60
C PHE A 77 -32.00 -25.29 -0.80
N ARG A 78 -31.10 -26.29 -0.72
CA ARG A 78 -31.31 -27.55 0.01
C ARG A 78 -30.80 -27.53 1.46
N ASP A 79 -30.01 -26.51 1.87
CA ASP A 79 -29.31 -26.52 3.13
C ASP A 79 -29.95 -25.63 4.23
N TRP A 80 -31.26 -25.44 4.19
CA TRP A 80 -32.01 -24.73 5.19
C TRP A 80 -31.97 -25.35 6.60
N ILE A 81 -31.33 -26.52 6.75
CA ILE A 81 -31.35 -27.32 8.01
C ILE A 81 -29.95 -27.41 8.65
N ILE A 82 -28.93 -26.75 8.09
CA ILE A 82 -27.59 -26.76 8.75
C ILE A 82 -27.70 -25.90 10.02
N ARG A 83 -27.62 -26.58 11.16
CA ARG A 83 -27.66 -25.92 12.47
C ARG A 83 -26.42 -25.06 12.62
N ASN A 84 -26.56 -23.75 12.75
CA ASN A 84 -25.46 -22.78 12.95
C ASN A 84 -24.45 -23.28 14.00
N ARG A 85 -24.94 -23.94 15.07
CA ARG A 85 -24.08 -24.51 16.12
C ARG A 85 -23.05 -25.53 15.62
N VAL A 86 -23.37 -26.32 14.58
CA VAL A 86 -22.44 -27.30 14.00
C VAL A 86 -21.35 -26.57 13.22
N LEU A 87 -21.75 -25.57 12.44
CA LEU A 87 -20.83 -24.73 11.67
C LEU A 87 -19.92 -23.92 12.61
N GLU A 88 -20.47 -23.33 13.66
CA GLU A 88 -19.71 -22.61 14.69
C GLU A 88 -18.66 -23.50 15.34
N LYS A 89 -19.04 -24.72 15.72
CA LYS A 89 -18.11 -25.70 16.33
C LYS A 89 -17.00 -26.12 15.35
N SER A 90 -17.36 -26.37 14.10
CA SER A 90 -16.39 -26.71 13.05
C SER A 90 -15.40 -25.56 12.80
N LEU A 91 -15.90 -24.33 12.75
CA LEU A 91 -15.09 -23.14 12.54
C LEU A 91 -14.21 -22.84 13.76
N GLY A 92 -14.74 -23.00 14.97
CA GLY A 92 -13.97 -22.89 16.21
C GLY A 92 -12.78 -23.84 16.23
N GLY A 93 -12.97 -25.11 15.80
CA GLY A 93 -11.89 -26.07 15.69
C GLY A 93 -10.80 -25.64 14.68
N ILE A 94 -11.18 -25.03 13.56
CA ILE A 94 -10.21 -24.48 12.58
C ILE A 94 -9.43 -23.32 13.18
N PHE A 95 -10.11 -22.41 13.89
CA PHE A 95 -9.44 -21.28 14.53
C PHE A 95 -8.50 -21.72 15.65
N GLU A 96 -8.90 -22.69 16.47
CA GLU A 96 -8.03 -23.30 17.49
C GLU A 96 -6.78 -23.96 16.88
N GLU A 97 -6.96 -24.74 15.78
CA GLU A 97 -5.84 -25.39 15.08
C GLU A 97 -4.84 -24.36 14.52
N LEU A 98 -5.32 -23.20 14.08
CA LEU A 98 -4.51 -22.12 13.54
C LEU A 98 -4.04 -21.13 14.63
N SER A 99 -4.38 -21.35 15.89
CA SER A 99 -4.08 -20.44 17.02
C SER A 99 -4.61 -19.01 16.79
N LEU A 100 -5.86 -18.91 16.36
CA LEU A 100 -6.53 -17.65 16.05
C LEU A 100 -7.65 -17.35 17.05
N GLU A 101 -7.71 -16.12 17.52
CA GLU A 101 -8.73 -15.64 18.45
C GLU A 101 -9.84 -14.87 17.70
N ILE A 102 -10.59 -15.56 16.83
CA ILE A 102 -11.68 -14.98 16.05
C ILE A 102 -13.01 -15.59 16.54
N ASP A 103 -13.95 -14.74 16.97
CA ASP A 103 -15.31 -15.19 17.30
C ASP A 103 -16.13 -15.37 16.01
N PRO A 104 -16.62 -16.59 15.70
CA PRO A 104 -17.48 -16.84 14.54
C PRO A 104 -18.71 -15.96 14.43
N ARG A 105 -19.20 -15.41 15.56
CA ARG A 105 -20.41 -14.58 15.62
C ARG A 105 -20.12 -13.09 15.45
N SER A 106 -18.86 -12.66 15.58
CA SER A 106 -18.51 -11.25 15.43
C SER A 106 -18.81 -10.74 14.03
N SER A 107 -19.16 -9.46 13.92
CA SER A 107 -19.26 -8.78 12.62
C SER A 107 -17.89 -8.64 11.99
N VAL A 108 -17.78 -8.85 10.68
CA VAL A 108 -16.50 -8.64 9.96
C VAL A 108 -16.00 -7.19 10.03
N GLU A 109 -16.86 -6.23 10.33
CA GLU A 109 -16.51 -4.82 10.53
C GLU A 109 -15.59 -4.61 11.74
N SER A 110 -15.74 -5.47 12.78
CA SER A 110 -14.91 -5.41 13.99
C SER A 110 -13.53 -6.04 13.82
N LEU A 111 -13.28 -6.73 12.70
CA LEU A 111 -12.04 -7.44 12.44
C LEU A 111 -10.93 -6.53 11.92
N GLY A 112 -9.70 -6.77 12.35
CA GLY A 112 -8.49 -6.21 11.78
C GLY A 112 -8.20 -6.72 10.36
N SER A 113 -7.21 -6.12 9.69
CA SER A 113 -6.84 -6.51 8.31
C SER A 113 -6.40 -7.97 8.24
N PHE A 114 -5.59 -8.41 9.18
CA PHE A 114 -5.12 -9.79 9.25
C PHE A 114 -6.27 -10.79 9.39
N GLU A 115 -7.16 -10.55 10.35
CA GLU A 115 -8.30 -11.42 10.61
C GLU A 115 -9.23 -11.52 9.39
N ARG A 116 -9.49 -10.40 8.70
CA ARG A 116 -10.28 -10.38 7.45
C ARG A 116 -9.65 -11.27 6.37
N ILE A 117 -8.33 -11.18 6.18
CA ILE A 117 -7.59 -12.01 5.23
C ILE A 117 -7.73 -13.49 5.60
N ILE A 118 -7.63 -13.83 6.88
CA ILE A 118 -7.81 -15.22 7.33
C ILE A 118 -9.21 -15.72 7.07
N VAL A 119 -10.23 -14.92 7.33
CA VAL A 119 -11.63 -15.27 7.03
C VAL A 119 -11.82 -15.53 5.53
N GLU A 120 -11.21 -14.73 4.66
CA GLU A 120 -11.24 -14.95 3.20
C GLU A 120 -10.52 -16.24 2.77
N ILE A 121 -9.38 -16.55 3.38
CA ILE A 121 -8.67 -17.81 3.14
C ILE A 121 -9.56 -19.00 3.51
N ILE A 122 -10.12 -19.00 4.72
CA ILE A 122 -10.98 -20.08 5.20
C ILE A 122 -12.24 -20.19 4.34
N ARG A 123 -12.85 -19.06 3.94
CA ARG A 123 -13.98 -19.04 3.00
C ARG A 123 -13.63 -19.73 1.69
N GLY A 124 -12.49 -19.41 1.10
CA GLY A 124 -12.05 -20.03 -0.16
C GLY A 124 -11.80 -21.52 -0.02
N ILE A 125 -11.17 -21.97 1.07
CA ILE A 125 -10.93 -23.39 1.36
C ILE A 125 -12.24 -24.14 1.56
N THR A 126 -13.16 -23.57 2.34
CA THR A 126 -14.49 -24.13 2.61
C THR A 126 -15.31 -24.22 1.33
N ALA A 127 -15.16 -23.28 0.41
CA ALA A 127 -15.76 -23.31 -0.92
C ALA A 127 -15.11 -24.35 -1.88
N GLY A 128 -14.04 -25.02 -1.45
CA GLY A 128 -13.32 -26.03 -2.26
C GLY A 128 -12.36 -25.42 -3.27
N HIS A 129 -11.95 -24.17 -3.11
CA HIS A 129 -10.97 -23.54 -3.97
C HIS A 129 -9.58 -24.15 -3.74
N SER A 130 -8.87 -24.43 -4.81
CA SER A 130 -7.54 -25.07 -4.76
C SER A 130 -6.39 -24.14 -5.13
N LEU A 131 -6.70 -22.94 -5.60
CA LEU A 131 -5.73 -21.89 -5.88
C LEU A 131 -6.15 -20.61 -5.17
N MET A 132 -5.24 -20.04 -4.40
CA MET A 132 -5.40 -18.73 -3.76
C MET A 132 -4.39 -17.76 -4.33
N ILE A 133 -4.86 -16.60 -4.71
CA ILE A 133 -4.04 -15.51 -5.25
C ILE A 133 -3.99 -14.41 -4.18
N PHE A 134 -2.81 -14.08 -3.72
CA PHE A 134 -2.56 -12.97 -2.81
C PHE A 134 -1.96 -11.81 -3.57
N ASN A 135 -2.61 -10.65 -3.51
CA ASN A 135 -2.19 -9.47 -4.23
C ASN A 135 -1.74 -8.37 -3.27
N GLU A 136 -0.41 -8.19 -3.15
CA GLU A 136 0.25 -7.10 -2.43
C GLU A 136 -0.16 -6.96 -0.94
N LEU A 137 -0.33 -8.09 -0.23
CA LEU A 137 -0.73 -8.09 1.18
C LEU A 137 0.30 -7.45 2.12
N GLY A 138 1.58 -7.41 1.74
CA GLY A 138 2.63 -6.76 2.52
C GLY A 138 2.43 -5.25 2.72
N ALA A 139 1.51 -4.63 1.96
CA ALA A 139 1.16 -3.22 2.13
C ALA A 139 0.19 -2.95 3.30
N VAL A 140 -0.52 -3.99 3.78
CA VAL A 140 -1.60 -3.86 4.77
C VAL A 140 -1.40 -4.70 6.03
N LEU A 141 -0.42 -5.59 6.03
CA LEU A 141 -0.07 -6.43 7.16
C LEU A 141 1.25 -5.99 7.79
N SER A 142 1.32 -6.04 9.11
CA SER A 142 2.56 -5.87 9.85
C SER A 142 3.51 -7.06 9.61
N GLU A 143 4.78 -6.90 9.97
CA GLU A 143 5.78 -7.95 9.83
C GLU A 143 5.42 -9.22 10.63
N GLU A 144 4.82 -9.06 11.80
CA GLU A 144 4.37 -10.19 12.62
C GLU A 144 3.15 -10.88 12.02
N GLU A 145 2.19 -10.11 11.52
CA GLU A 145 1.02 -10.63 10.83
C GLU A 145 1.42 -11.38 9.55
N LEU A 146 2.40 -10.87 8.78
CA LEU A 146 2.95 -11.56 7.62
C LEU A 146 3.60 -12.89 7.99
N LYS A 147 4.35 -12.96 9.09
CA LYS A 147 4.94 -14.22 9.58
C LYS A 147 3.87 -15.25 9.92
N LYS A 148 2.80 -14.83 10.62
CA LYS A 148 1.64 -15.69 10.92
C LYS A 148 0.95 -16.15 9.65
N LEU A 149 0.72 -15.25 8.69
CA LEU A 149 0.14 -15.58 7.39
C LEU A 149 0.99 -16.62 6.65
N TYR A 150 2.32 -16.49 6.64
CA TYR A 150 3.21 -17.45 5.99
C TYR A 150 3.17 -18.84 6.64
N GLN A 151 2.97 -18.93 7.95
CA GLN A 151 2.74 -20.21 8.63
C GLN A 151 1.44 -20.87 8.16
N ILE A 152 0.37 -20.08 8.06
CA ILE A 152 -0.94 -20.57 7.57
C ILE A 152 -0.85 -21.00 6.10
N ILE A 153 -0.13 -20.26 5.26
CA ILE A 153 0.12 -20.65 3.86
C ILE A 153 0.84 -22.00 3.78
N ARG A 154 1.90 -22.19 4.60
CA ARG A 154 2.64 -23.47 4.65
C ARG A 154 1.73 -24.62 5.08
N TYR A 155 0.95 -24.41 6.12
CA TYR A 155 -0.01 -25.39 6.62
C TYR A 155 -0.99 -25.87 5.53
N TYR A 156 -1.60 -24.95 4.76
CA TYR A 156 -2.53 -25.31 3.72
C TYR A 156 -1.86 -25.79 2.42
N ARG A 157 -0.64 -25.35 2.13
CA ARG A 157 0.16 -25.89 1.03
C ARG A 157 0.43 -27.37 1.19
N GLU A 158 0.77 -27.81 2.40
CA GLU A 158 0.96 -29.24 2.71
C GLU A 158 -0.33 -30.05 2.56
N ARG A 159 -1.47 -29.39 2.61
CA ARG A 159 -2.79 -29.99 2.37
C ARG A 159 -3.29 -29.87 0.92
N GLY A 160 -2.40 -29.48 0.00
CA GLY A 160 -2.66 -29.49 -1.43
C GLY A 160 -3.26 -28.20 -2.01
N ILE A 161 -3.33 -27.11 -1.22
CA ILE A 161 -3.72 -25.79 -1.73
C ILE A 161 -2.52 -25.13 -2.42
N SER A 162 -2.74 -24.58 -3.59
CA SER A 162 -1.74 -23.83 -4.35
C SER A 162 -1.88 -22.33 -4.07
N PHE A 163 -0.74 -21.63 -4.05
CA PHE A 163 -0.70 -20.19 -3.78
C PHE A 163 0.07 -19.45 -4.88
N LEU A 164 -0.50 -18.33 -5.34
CA LEU A 164 0.16 -17.34 -6.18
C LEU A 164 0.28 -16.04 -5.38
N LEU A 165 1.50 -15.65 -5.04
CA LEU A 165 1.78 -14.40 -4.33
C LEU A 165 2.27 -13.37 -5.35
N ILE A 166 1.58 -12.24 -5.41
CA ILE A 166 1.96 -11.07 -6.21
C ILE A 166 2.53 -10.04 -5.24
N SER A 167 3.80 -9.76 -5.36
CA SER A 167 4.47 -8.73 -4.56
C SER A 167 5.55 -8.04 -5.40
N PRO A 168 5.68 -6.72 -5.28
CA PRO A 168 6.76 -5.96 -5.91
C PRO A 168 8.11 -6.15 -5.20
N HIS A 169 8.12 -6.83 -4.04
CA HIS A 169 9.30 -7.09 -3.22
C HIS A 169 9.74 -8.55 -3.37
N TYR A 170 10.93 -8.73 -3.91
CA TYR A 170 11.49 -10.08 -4.06
C TYR A 170 11.73 -10.76 -2.70
N GLU A 171 12.06 -9.97 -1.68
CA GLU A 171 12.33 -10.42 -0.32
C GLU A 171 11.14 -11.15 0.30
N GLU A 172 9.92 -10.67 0.06
CA GLU A 172 8.70 -11.38 0.48
C GLU A 172 8.57 -12.71 -0.25
N LEU A 173 8.76 -12.69 -1.57
CA LEU A 173 8.57 -13.88 -2.40
C LEU A 173 9.60 -14.97 -2.10
N LYS A 174 10.87 -14.59 -1.83
CA LYS A 174 11.92 -15.56 -1.51
C LYS A 174 11.68 -16.30 -0.18
N MET A 175 10.92 -15.73 0.74
CA MET A 175 10.64 -16.34 2.04
C MET A 175 9.66 -17.51 1.98
N ILE A 176 8.73 -17.49 1.02
CA ILE A 176 7.61 -18.43 0.99
C ILE A 176 7.43 -19.13 -0.35
N CYS A 177 7.90 -18.55 -1.46
CA CYS A 177 7.68 -19.11 -2.79
C CYS A 177 8.81 -20.06 -3.21
N ASP A 178 8.44 -21.19 -3.87
CA ASP A 178 9.39 -22.16 -4.39
C ASP A 178 10.09 -21.63 -5.66
N ARG A 179 9.41 -20.78 -6.42
CA ARG A 179 9.91 -20.14 -7.65
C ARG A 179 9.24 -18.78 -7.84
N THR A 180 9.91 -17.87 -8.54
CA THR A 180 9.41 -16.50 -8.80
C THR A 180 9.46 -16.18 -10.28
N ALA A 181 8.33 -15.70 -10.81
CA ALA A 181 8.24 -15.16 -12.16
C ALA A 181 8.37 -13.64 -12.14
N PHE A 182 9.14 -13.08 -13.06
CA PHE A 182 9.33 -11.63 -13.24
C PHE A 182 8.47 -11.16 -14.41
N LEU A 183 7.51 -10.29 -14.13
CA LEU A 183 6.55 -9.75 -15.10
C LEU A 183 6.92 -8.32 -15.49
N LYS A 184 7.00 -8.04 -16.79
CA LYS A 184 7.21 -6.70 -17.33
C LYS A 184 6.35 -6.53 -18.58
N ASP A 185 5.68 -5.40 -18.69
CA ASP A 185 4.84 -5.05 -19.85
C ASP A 185 3.83 -6.15 -20.23
N GLY A 186 3.27 -6.85 -19.22
CA GLY A 186 2.34 -7.95 -19.42
C GLY A 186 2.97 -9.29 -19.86
N GLN A 187 4.29 -9.38 -19.91
CA GLN A 187 5.03 -10.58 -20.33
C GLN A 187 5.91 -11.12 -19.21
N ILE A 188 5.97 -12.45 -19.08
CA ILE A 188 6.93 -13.10 -18.19
C ILE A 188 8.31 -13.04 -18.83
N MET A 189 9.18 -12.21 -18.26
CA MET A 189 10.56 -12.06 -18.71
C MET A 189 11.41 -13.29 -18.36
N LYS A 190 11.26 -13.79 -17.14
CA LYS A 190 12.00 -14.94 -16.65
C LYS A 190 11.27 -15.54 -15.45
N ILE A 191 11.47 -16.84 -15.25
CA ILE A 191 11.06 -17.57 -14.05
C ILE A 191 12.34 -18.07 -13.38
N ALA A 192 12.66 -17.52 -12.21
CA ALA A 192 13.76 -17.99 -11.37
C ALA A 192 13.39 -19.36 -10.78
N LYS A 193 14.29 -20.31 -10.91
CA LYS A 193 14.10 -21.70 -10.45
C LYS A 193 14.47 -21.87 -8.98
N ASP A 194 15.35 -21.01 -8.49
CA ASP A 194 15.83 -21.01 -7.11
C ASP A 194 16.00 -19.58 -6.59
N ARG A 195 16.31 -19.47 -5.29
CA ARG A 195 16.47 -18.18 -4.60
C ARG A 195 17.63 -17.38 -5.15
N ARG A 196 18.77 -18.02 -5.45
CA ARG A 196 19.99 -17.34 -5.92
C ARG A 196 19.76 -16.66 -7.26
N GLU A 197 19.19 -17.41 -8.22
CA GLU A 197 18.84 -16.84 -9.53
C GLU A 197 17.85 -15.68 -9.40
N GLY A 198 16.88 -15.80 -8.49
CA GLY A 198 15.91 -14.73 -8.21
C GLY A 198 16.55 -13.48 -7.62
N GLU A 199 17.49 -13.61 -6.69
CA GLU A 199 18.24 -12.51 -6.10
C GLU A 199 19.11 -11.79 -7.14
N GLU A 200 19.80 -12.54 -8.01
CA GLU A 200 20.60 -11.97 -9.11
C GLU A 200 19.74 -11.13 -10.05
N ILE A 201 18.56 -11.64 -10.45
CA ILE A 201 17.62 -10.92 -11.32
C ILE A 201 17.05 -9.67 -10.62
N ALA A 202 16.56 -9.80 -9.40
CA ALA A 202 16.01 -8.69 -8.62
C ALA A 202 17.06 -7.59 -8.39
N SER A 203 18.29 -7.98 -8.05
CA SER A 203 19.41 -7.06 -7.88
C SER A 203 19.74 -6.33 -9.18
N ALA A 204 19.77 -7.04 -10.31
CA ALA A 204 20.03 -6.42 -11.61
C ALA A 204 18.97 -5.39 -11.99
N ILE A 205 17.69 -5.69 -11.73
CA ILE A 205 16.54 -4.79 -11.98
C ILE A 205 16.65 -3.53 -11.11
N SER A 206 16.99 -3.68 -9.84
CA SER A 206 17.03 -2.55 -8.88
C SER A 206 18.34 -1.77 -8.88
N LYS A 207 19.36 -2.21 -9.62
CA LYS A 207 20.72 -1.64 -9.59
C LYS A 207 20.80 -0.14 -9.84
N ASN A 208 20.06 0.36 -10.83
CA ASN A 208 20.07 1.79 -11.17
C ASN A 208 19.39 2.61 -10.08
N TYR A 209 18.26 2.12 -9.57
CA TYR A 209 17.52 2.75 -8.49
C TYR A 209 18.36 2.88 -7.22
N ARG A 210 19.04 1.81 -6.80
CA ARG A 210 19.95 1.82 -5.64
C ARG A 210 21.10 2.81 -5.83
N LYS A 211 21.71 2.87 -7.02
CA LYS A 211 22.79 3.84 -7.30
C LYS A 211 22.34 5.29 -7.13
N GLN A 212 21.14 5.63 -7.62
CA GLN A 212 20.59 6.99 -7.50
C GLN A 212 20.32 7.36 -6.04
N ILE A 213 19.75 6.44 -5.26
CA ILE A 213 19.52 6.65 -3.83
C ILE A 213 20.82 6.86 -3.10
N ASN A 214 21.82 5.99 -3.27
CA ASN A 214 23.10 6.08 -2.59
C ASN A 214 23.85 7.38 -2.95
N PHE A 215 23.77 7.83 -4.19
CA PHE A 215 24.34 9.12 -4.60
C PHE A 215 23.69 10.28 -3.87
N TYR A 216 22.35 10.31 -3.85
CA TYR A 216 21.60 11.36 -3.15
C TYR A 216 21.93 11.44 -1.66
N LEU A 217 22.02 10.30 -1.01
CA LEU A 217 22.25 10.24 0.44
C LEU A 217 23.64 10.73 0.85
N LYS A 218 24.64 10.59 -0.04
CA LYS A 218 26.01 11.10 0.22
C LYS A 218 26.10 12.61 0.21
N ASP A 219 25.30 13.27 -0.63
CA ASP A 219 25.36 14.73 -0.83
C ASP A 219 24.31 15.49 -0.02
N ARG A 220 23.50 14.77 0.77
CA ARG A 220 22.39 15.37 1.51
C ARG A 220 22.88 16.15 2.72
N LYS A 221 22.47 17.43 2.78
CA LYS A 221 22.62 18.27 3.97
C LYS A 221 21.27 18.39 4.65
N LEU A 222 21.22 18.07 5.94
CA LEU A 222 20.04 18.36 6.78
C LEU A 222 20.11 19.84 7.21
N TRP A 223 18.97 20.46 7.30
CA TRP A 223 18.83 21.82 7.79
C TRP A 223 18.95 21.84 9.32
N ASP A 224 19.57 22.88 9.89
CA ASP A 224 19.74 22.97 11.35
C ASP A 224 18.46 23.35 12.09
N LYS A 225 17.50 23.92 11.36
CA LYS A 225 16.24 24.37 11.95
C LYS A 225 15.32 23.22 12.28
N MET A 226 14.97 23.11 13.56
CA MET A 226 14.05 22.12 14.09
C MET A 226 12.68 22.75 14.31
N THR A 227 11.64 22.01 13.96
CA THR A 227 10.25 22.33 14.28
C THR A 227 9.73 21.29 15.26
N ALA A 228 9.20 21.73 16.39
CA ALA A 228 8.58 20.82 17.34
C ALA A 228 7.20 20.39 16.82
N PHE A 229 7.09 19.15 16.42
CA PHE A 229 5.82 18.55 16.08
C PHE A 229 5.47 17.47 17.10
N CYS A 230 4.30 17.60 17.69
CA CYS A 230 3.82 16.65 18.68
C CYS A 230 2.53 16.04 18.16
N VAL A 231 2.50 14.71 18.14
CA VAL A 231 1.27 13.96 17.95
C VAL A 231 0.90 13.35 19.29
N ARG A 232 -0.17 13.84 19.90
CA ARG A 232 -0.79 13.18 21.03
C ARG A 232 -1.86 12.25 20.50
N TYR A 233 -1.52 11.00 20.38
CA TYR A 233 -2.43 9.96 19.95
C TYR A 233 -3.01 9.27 21.18
N LEU A 234 -4.29 9.45 21.39
CA LEU A 234 -5.04 8.73 22.43
C LEU A 234 -5.70 7.53 21.75
N GLY A 235 -4.97 6.44 21.60
CA GLY A 235 -5.54 5.18 21.12
C GLY A 235 -6.67 4.67 22.01
N LYS A 236 -7.41 3.66 21.57
CA LYS A 236 -8.57 3.05 22.26
C LYS A 236 -8.30 2.63 23.74
N THR A 237 -7.06 2.55 24.14
CA THR A 237 -6.60 2.15 25.48
C THR A 237 -5.78 3.27 26.09
N GLU A 238 -6.31 4.41 26.50
CA GLU A 238 -5.65 5.50 27.29
C GLU A 238 -4.10 5.56 27.18
N ARG A 239 -3.52 5.15 26.04
CA ARG A 239 -2.10 5.02 25.82
C ARG A 239 -1.47 6.40 25.65
N GLN A 240 -0.31 6.55 26.23
CA GLN A 240 0.51 7.76 26.11
C GLN A 240 0.77 8.06 24.64
N GLY A 241 0.44 9.29 24.23
CA GLY A 241 0.81 9.80 22.91
C GLY A 241 2.34 9.80 22.77
N PHE A 242 2.81 9.77 21.54
CA PHE A 242 4.24 9.92 21.26
C PHE A 242 4.53 11.34 20.79
N GLU A 243 5.66 11.86 21.23
CA GLU A 243 6.16 13.17 20.83
C GLU A 243 7.46 13.00 20.06
N PHE A 244 7.61 13.75 18.98
CA PHE A 244 8.85 13.80 18.24
C PHE A 244 9.07 15.19 17.64
N THR A 245 10.32 15.52 17.40
CA THR A 245 10.69 16.73 16.66
C THR A 245 11.08 16.35 15.25
N ILE A 246 10.83 17.23 14.29
CA ILE A 246 11.27 17.02 12.90
C ILE A 246 12.09 18.22 12.44
N ARG A 247 13.14 17.98 11.66
CA ARG A 247 13.97 19.00 11.05
C ARG A 247 13.45 19.38 9.67
N GLU A 248 13.69 20.63 9.27
CA GLU A 248 13.43 21.03 7.88
C GLU A 248 14.21 20.14 6.92
N GLY A 249 13.52 19.61 5.89
CA GLY A 249 14.11 18.69 4.92
C GLY A 249 14.41 17.29 5.45
N GLU A 250 14.00 16.90 6.66
CA GLU A 250 14.13 15.55 7.21
C GLU A 250 13.06 14.62 6.66
N CYS A 251 13.41 13.37 6.42
CA CYS A 251 12.47 12.29 6.16
C CYS A 251 12.36 11.37 7.38
N LEU A 252 11.24 11.42 8.06
CA LEU A 252 10.89 10.59 9.20
C LEU A 252 9.90 9.52 8.80
N VAL A 253 10.22 8.25 9.05
CA VAL A 253 9.30 7.13 8.89
C VAL A 253 8.70 6.80 10.24
N LEU A 254 7.36 6.74 10.29
CA LEU A 254 6.60 6.24 11.44
C LEU A 254 6.13 4.83 11.10
N GLN A 255 6.81 3.81 11.62
CA GLN A 255 6.41 2.43 11.43
C GLN A 255 5.44 2.00 12.52
N PHE A 256 4.25 1.60 12.12
CA PHE A 256 3.28 0.95 12.99
C PHE A 256 3.47 -0.56 12.92
N LEU A 257 3.68 -1.20 14.07
CA LEU A 257 3.82 -2.66 14.14
C LEU A 257 2.47 -3.38 14.21
N ASP A 258 1.40 -2.62 14.37
CA ASP A 258 0.02 -3.11 14.35
C ASP A 258 -0.78 -2.39 13.25
N SER A 259 -1.51 -3.16 12.45
CA SER A 259 -2.30 -2.65 11.33
C SER A 259 -3.54 -1.86 11.77
N ALA A 260 -4.08 -2.15 12.96
CA ALA A 260 -5.21 -1.41 13.53
C ALA A 260 -4.77 -0.04 14.03
N ASP A 261 -3.63 0.05 14.73
CA ASP A 261 -3.06 1.31 15.19
C ASP A 261 -2.72 2.24 14.00
N TYR A 262 -2.19 1.67 12.91
CA TYR A 262 -1.95 2.40 11.67
C TYR A 262 -3.24 2.98 11.07
N ARG A 263 -4.30 2.19 11.02
CA ARG A 263 -5.60 2.60 10.48
C ARG A 263 -6.18 3.73 11.31
N ASP A 264 -6.22 3.55 12.64
CA ASP A 264 -6.72 4.57 13.57
C ASP A 264 -5.94 5.89 13.42
N PHE A 265 -4.62 5.83 13.27
CA PHE A 265 -3.80 7.01 13.00
C PHE A 265 -4.13 7.67 11.65
N SER A 266 -4.30 6.88 10.59
CA SER A 266 -4.65 7.38 9.27
C SER A 266 -6.03 8.05 9.27
N ASP A 267 -7.01 7.46 9.94
CA ASP A 267 -8.37 8.01 10.10
C ASP A 267 -8.34 9.37 10.86
N CYS A 268 -7.44 9.51 11.83
CA CYS A 268 -7.24 10.81 12.50
C CYS A 268 -6.71 11.89 11.55
N LEU A 269 -5.88 11.53 10.56
CA LEU A 269 -5.38 12.48 9.55
C LEU A 269 -6.48 12.94 8.58
N THR A 270 -7.47 12.08 8.25
CA THR A 270 -8.61 12.46 7.41
C THR A 270 -9.59 13.39 8.12
N GLY A 271 -9.57 13.41 9.44
CA GLY A 271 -10.55 14.08 10.29
C GLY A 271 -11.89 13.33 10.33
N GLU A 272 -11.95 12.10 9.83
CA GLU A 272 -13.09 11.19 9.91
C GLU A 272 -13.11 10.42 11.23
N GLY A 273 -11.96 10.30 11.89
CA GLY A 273 -11.83 9.68 13.21
C GLY A 273 -12.68 10.38 14.27
N ARG A 274 -13.14 9.64 15.27
CA ARG A 274 -13.88 10.19 16.41
C ARG A 274 -13.06 11.32 17.02
N LYS A 275 -13.62 12.52 17.11
CA LYS A 275 -13.01 13.84 17.43
C LYS A 275 -12.05 13.94 18.63
N ARG A 276 -11.60 12.86 19.25
CA ARG A 276 -10.79 12.83 20.46
C ARG A 276 -9.57 11.91 20.44
N GLU A 277 -9.24 11.28 19.32
CA GLU A 277 -8.23 10.22 19.31
C GLU A 277 -6.82 10.70 18.95
N ALA A 278 -6.68 11.87 18.28
CA ALA A 278 -5.38 12.47 18.07
C ALA A 278 -5.42 14.01 18.10
N ASP A 279 -4.49 14.61 18.82
CA ASP A 279 -4.19 16.03 18.77
C ASP A 279 -2.86 16.22 18.05
N PHE A 280 -2.89 16.95 16.95
CA PHE A 280 -1.69 17.35 16.23
C PHE A 280 -1.29 18.75 16.67
N LEU A 281 -0.08 18.88 17.21
CA LEU A 281 0.45 20.15 17.69
C LEU A 281 1.71 20.52 16.91
N LEU A 282 1.76 21.73 16.40
CA LEU A 282 2.91 22.32 15.75
C LEU A 282 3.37 23.52 16.58
N ASP A 283 4.59 23.46 17.12
CA ASP A 283 5.14 24.48 18.03
C ASP A 283 4.15 24.82 19.17
N GLY A 284 3.48 23.80 19.73
CA GLY A 284 2.48 23.96 20.80
C GLY A 284 1.08 24.41 20.35
N ARG A 285 0.89 24.75 19.07
CA ARG A 285 -0.40 25.14 18.49
C ARG A 285 -1.10 23.93 17.85
N ARG A 286 -2.37 23.73 18.18
CA ARG A 286 -3.19 22.68 17.55
C ARG A 286 -3.36 22.96 16.06
N ILE A 287 -3.14 21.95 15.24
CA ILE A 287 -3.32 22.00 13.78
C ILE A 287 -4.23 20.87 13.29
N CYS A 288 -4.82 21.08 12.11
CA CYS A 288 -5.54 20.06 11.36
C CYS A 288 -4.73 19.69 10.11
N PRO A 289 -4.11 18.49 10.05
CA PRO A 289 -3.40 18.04 8.85
C PRO A 289 -4.27 18.17 7.59
N GLY A 290 -3.68 18.63 6.50
CA GLY A 290 -4.39 18.84 5.23
C GLY A 290 -5.30 20.07 5.14
N ARG A 291 -5.63 20.71 6.26
CA ARG A 291 -6.39 21.98 6.30
C ARG A 291 -5.50 23.17 6.62
N ASP A 292 -4.57 23.01 7.54
CA ASP A 292 -3.58 24.04 7.85
C ASP A 292 -2.51 24.12 6.76
N ARG A 293 -2.14 25.34 6.37
CA ARG A 293 -1.15 25.58 5.31
C ARG A 293 0.24 25.04 5.64
N GLU A 294 0.57 24.93 6.92
CA GLU A 294 1.87 24.48 7.40
C GLU A 294 2.04 22.95 7.32
N CYS A 295 0.92 22.22 7.19
CA CYS A 295 0.89 20.77 7.15
C CYS A 295 0.04 20.27 5.96
N ALA A 296 0.68 19.66 4.98
CA ALA A 296 -0.02 19.03 3.88
C ALA A 296 -0.09 17.51 4.07
N VAL A 297 -1.02 16.89 3.34
CA VAL A 297 -1.15 15.42 3.31
C VAL A 297 -1.14 14.97 1.85
N ILE A 298 -0.32 13.99 1.53
CA ILE A 298 -0.36 13.26 0.26
C ILE A 298 -0.96 11.89 0.56
N TRP A 299 -2.15 11.67 0.04
CA TRP A 299 -2.90 10.43 0.26
C TRP A 299 -2.40 9.28 -0.62
N GLU A 300 -2.77 8.07 -0.25
CA GLU A 300 -2.56 6.88 -1.05
C GLU A 300 -3.09 7.08 -2.47
N GLN A 301 -2.39 6.50 -3.45
CA GLN A 301 -2.75 6.63 -4.86
C GLN A 301 -3.09 8.09 -5.26
N ALA A 302 -2.20 9.01 -4.91
CA ALA A 302 -2.38 10.45 -5.08
C ALA A 302 -2.79 10.88 -6.51
N ASP A 303 -2.44 10.07 -7.50
CA ASP A 303 -2.86 10.23 -8.90
C ASP A 303 -4.38 10.06 -9.12
N LYS A 304 -5.07 9.40 -8.20
CA LYS A 304 -6.53 9.19 -8.24
C LYS A 304 -7.27 10.01 -7.20
N SER A 305 -6.75 10.02 -5.95
CA SER A 305 -7.43 10.59 -4.78
C SER A 305 -7.30 12.13 -4.68
N MET A 306 -6.26 12.70 -5.27
CA MET A 306 -5.92 14.12 -5.05
C MET A 306 -6.09 15.03 -6.27
N LEU A 307 -6.63 14.54 -7.36
CA LEU A 307 -6.84 15.31 -8.59
C LEU A 307 -8.31 15.35 -8.97
N PHE A 308 -8.72 16.45 -9.55
CA PHE A 308 -10.02 16.63 -10.19
C PHE A 308 -9.84 16.34 -11.69
N PRO A 309 -10.30 15.19 -12.20
CA PRO A 309 -10.04 14.75 -13.57
C PRO A 309 -10.54 15.73 -14.64
N GLU A 310 -11.65 16.40 -14.36
CA GLU A 310 -12.31 17.35 -15.25
C GLU A 310 -11.61 18.71 -15.33
N LEU A 311 -10.80 19.05 -14.31
CA LEU A 311 -10.08 20.31 -14.28
C LEU A 311 -8.75 20.19 -15.05
N SER A 312 -8.32 21.31 -15.64
CA SER A 312 -7.02 21.41 -16.32
C SER A 312 -5.85 21.19 -15.34
N PHE A 313 -4.67 20.92 -15.89
CA PHE A 313 -3.41 20.86 -15.14
C PHE A 313 -3.23 22.10 -14.26
N MET A 314 -3.43 23.30 -14.82
CA MET A 314 -3.23 24.57 -14.10
C MET A 314 -4.26 24.80 -12.99
N GLU A 315 -5.51 24.41 -13.19
CA GLU A 315 -6.54 24.52 -12.15
C GLU A 315 -6.25 23.58 -10.99
N ASN A 316 -5.89 22.33 -11.28
CA ASN A 316 -5.46 21.38 -10.26
C ASN A 316 -4.21 21.88 -9.51
N LEU A 317 -3.23 22.43 -10.21
CA LEU A 317 -2.00 22.94 -9.61
C LEU A 317 -2.24 24.13 -8.70
N CYS A 318 -3.06 25.09 -9.13
CA CYS A 318 -3.33 26.32 -8.42
C CYS A 318 -4.48 26.22 -7.41
N PHE A 319 -5.13 25.07 -7.29
CA PHE A 319 -6.32 24.88 -6.47
C PHE A 319 -6.18 25.39 -5.04
N THR A 320 -5.03 25.13 -4.41
CA THR A 320 -4.77 25.56 -3.02
C THR A 320 -4.24 26.99 -2.90
N MET A 321 -3.87 27.63 -4.02
CA MET A 321 -3.24 28.95 -4.03
C MET A 321 -4.23 30.12 -4.21
N GLU A 322 -5.42 29.87 -4.73
CA GLU A 322 -6.36 30.92 -5.11
C GLU A 322 -6.87 31.77 -3.94
N PHE A 323 -6.74 31.25 -2.73
CA PHE A 323 -7.19 31.92 -1.51
C PHE A 323 -6.16 32.86 -0.87
N ALA A 324 -4.92 32.89 -1.36
CA ALA A 324 -3.83 33.64 -0.71
C ALA A 324 -3.79 35.13 -1.04
N SER A 325 -4.41 35.59 -2.12
CA SER A 325 -4.36 36.99 -2.54
C SER A 325 -5.76 37.54 -2.90
N GLY A 326 -6.23 38.55 -2.19
CA GLY A 326 -7.49 39.24 -2.49
C GLY A 326 -7.49 40.04 -3.82
N ASN A 327 -6.33 40.26 -4.46
CA ASN A 327 -6.21 41.08 -5.66
C ASN A 327 -6.21 40.25 -6.95
N PRO A 328 -7.23 40.40 -7.83
CA PRO A 328 -7.35 39.60 -9.07
C PRO A 328 -6.16 39.79 -10.03
N ILE A 329 -5.58 40.99 -10.12
CA ILE A 329 -4.46 41.28 -11.02
C ILE A 329 -3.20 40.52 -10.56
N LYS A 330 -2.94 40.54 -9.23
CA LYS A 330 -1.81 39.81 -8.67
C LYS A 330 -1.98 38.30 -8.89
N ARG A 331 -3.21 37.76 -8.74
CA ARG A 331 -3.53 36.34 -9.02
C ARG A 331 -3.20 35.97 -10.46
N ARG A 332 -3.66 36.78 -11.42
CA ARG A 332 -3.42 36.52 -12.86
C ARG A 332 -1.93 36.51 -13.19
N ARG A 333 -1.18 37.52 -12.74
CA ARG A 333 0.28 37.57 -12.96
C ARG A 333 1.00 36.38 -12.35
N MET A 334 0.58 35.95 -11.17
CA MET A 334 1.15 34.78 -10.50
C MET A 334 0.84 33.49 -11.27
N ARG A 335 -0.41 33.29 -11.71
CA ARG A 335 -0.79 32.14 -12.55
C ARG A 335 0.00 32.11 -13.87
N ASP A 336 0.18 33.26 -14.53
CA ASP A 336 0.93 33.36 -15.79
C ASP A 336 2.42 33.03 -15.59
N ARG A 337 3.00 33.42 -14.44
CA ARG A 337 4.38 33.04 -14.07
C ARG A 337 4.48 31.54 -13.83
N ILE A 338 3.62 30.97 -12.99
CA ILE A 338 3.60 29.54 -12.68
C ILE A 338 3.39 28.75 -13.96
N ARG A 339 2.49 29.20 -14.85
CA ARG A 339 2.26 28.52 -16.14
C ARG A 339 3.55 28.43 -16.96
N ARG A 340 4.30 29.52 -17.09
CA ARG A 340 5.57 29.50 -17.84
C ARG A 340 6.58 28.54 -17.23
N GLU A 341 6.74 28.58 -15.90
CA GLU A 341 7.61 27.64 -15.19
C GLU A 341 7.21 26.17 -15.40
N GLN A 342 5.90 25.89 -15.43
CA GLN A 342 5.40 24.51 -15.70
C GLN A 342 5.49 24.11 -17.17
N GLU A 343 5.31 25.05 -18.10
CA GLU A 343 5.51 24.81 -19.54
C GLU A 343 6.97 24.46 -19.86
N GLU A 344 7.93 25.05 -19.15
CA GLU A 344 9.35 24.69 -19.25
C GLU A 344 9.64 23.29 -18.70
N LEU A 345 8.99 22.90 -17.60
CA LEU A 345 9.21 21.61 -16.94
C LEU A 345 8.50 20.44 -17.62
N PHE A 346 7.26 20.61 -18.04
CA PHE A 346 6.39 19.53 -18.53
C PHE A 346 6.08 19.64 -20.03
N GLY A 347 6.37 20.77 -20.63
CA GLY A 347 5.96 21.09 -22.00
C GLY A 347 4.54 21.65 -22.10
N LYS A 348 4.34 22.58 -23.03
CA LYS A 348 3.07 23.28 -23.23
C LYS A 348 1.88 22.34 -23.47
N ALA A 349 2.11 21.24 -24.21
CA ALA A 349 1.06 20.27 -24.50
C ALA A 349 0.50 19.60 -23.24
N VAL A 350 1.33 19.31 -22.23
CA VAL A 350 0.90 18.68 -20.96
C VAL A 350 0.14 19.68 -20.09
N VAL A 351 0.62 20.91 -20.00
CA VAL A 351 0.02 21.95 -19.15
C VAL A 351 -1.39 22.37 -19.62
N LEU A 352 -1.72 22.12 -20.89
CA LEU A 352 -3.03 22.42 -21.48
C LEU A 352 -4.05 21.27 -21.32
N LYS A 353 -3.62 20.06 -20.94
CA LYS A 353 -4.51 18.90 -20.79
C LYS A 353 -5.40 19.01 -19.55
N ALA A 354 -6.55 18.34 -19.62
CA ALA A 354 -7.31 18.00 -18.44
C ALA A 354 -6.55 16.95 -17.60
N ALA A 355 -6.71 16.99 -16.27
CA ALA A 355 -5.98 16.07 -15.41
C ALA A 355 -6.32 14.59 -15.68
N GLY A 356 -7.54 14.32 -16.16
CA GLY A 356 -7.96 12.98 -16.59
C GLY A 356 -7.10 12.38 -17.71
N GLU A 357 -6.62 13.23 -18.64
CA GLU A 357 -5.84 12.86 -19.82
C GLU A 357 -4.33 12.70 -19.54
N LEU A 358 -3.89 13.08 -18.35
CA LEU A 358 -2.49 12.97 -17.94
C LEU A 358 -2.09 11.51 -17.71
N THR A 359 -0.86 11.18 -18.05
CA THR A 359 -0.26 9.91 -17.67
C THR A 359 -0.12 9.81 -16.14
N LYS A 360 -0.04 8.60 -15.61
CA LYS A 360 0.16 8.37 -14.17
C LYS A 360 1.38 9.13 -13.64
N ARG A 361 2.47 9.17 -14.39
CA ARG A 361 3.71 9.90 -14.06
C ARG A 361 3.48 11.41 -13.96
N GLU A 362 2.73 12.00 -14.90
CA GLU A 362 2.39 13.42 -14.89
C GLU A 362 1.44 13.77 -13.76
N LYS A 363 0.48 12.91 -13.44
CA LYS A 363 -0.45 13.07 -12.32
C LYS A 363 0.28 13.14 -10.97
N TYR A 364 1.21 12.22 -10.70
CA TYR A 364 2.03 12.30 -9.50
C TYR A 364 2.85 13.58 -9.44
N ALA A 365 3.50 13.94 -10.55
CA ALA A 365 4.26 15.18 -10.61
C ALA A 365 3.38 16.40 -10.30
N LEU A 366 2.18 16.49 -10.88
CA LEU A 366 1.22 17.55 -10.61
C LEU A 366 0.87 17.68 -9.12
N VAL A 367 0.60 16.58 -8.43
CA VAL A 367 0.31 16.58 -6.98
C VAL A 367 1.50 17.13 -6.19
N TYR A 368 2.70 16.60 -6.42
CA TYR A 368 3.89 17.02 -5.67
C TYR A 368 4.29 18.47 -5.96
N HIS A 369 4.16 18.94 -7.21
CA HIS A 369 4.39 20.34 -7.55
C HIS A 369 3.37 21.28 -6.91
N ARG A 370 2.10 20.86 -6.78
CA ARG A 370 1.10 21.61 -6.02
C ARG A 370 1.51 21.78 -4.56
N ILE A 371 1.99 20.71 -3.92
CA ILE A 371 2.50 20.74 -2.55
C ILE A 371 3.74 21.66 -2.44
N LEU A 372 4.67 21.56 -3.40
CA LEU A 372 5.83 22.44 -3.44
C LEU A 372 5.44 23.93 -3.50
N LEU A 373 4.44 24.27 -4.31
CA LEU A 373 3.91 25.65 -4.41
C LEU A 373 3.20 26.11 -3.13
N GLN A 374 2.56 25.20 -2.41
CA GLN A 374 1.91 25.48 -1.11
C GLN A 374 2.93 25.81 -0.02
N ARG A 375 4.17 25.27 -0.13
CA ARG A 375 5.28 25.43 0.81
C ARG A 375 4.90 25.13 2.28
N PRO A 376 4.38 23.93 2.57
CA PRO A 376 4.15 23.53 3.95
C PRO A 376 5.49 23.34 4.66
N LYS A 377 5.50 23.37 6.00
CA LYS A 377 6.68 23.00 6.80
C LYS A 377 6.98 21.52 6.68
N PHE A 378 5.90 20.69 6.67
CA PHE A 378 6.01 19.24 6.53
C PHE A 378 4.80 18.65 5.81
N VAL A 379 4.99 17.42 5.33
CA VAL A 379 3.99 16.68 4.57
C VAL A 379 3.87 15.27 5.13
N PHE A 380 2.66 14.86 5.46
CA PHE A 380 2.36 13.44 5.64
C PHE A 380 2.22 12.76 4.28
N CYS A 381 3.05 11.75 4.02
CA CYS A 381 2.95 10.91 2.83
C CYS A 381 2.40 9.53 3.24
N ILE A 382 1.11 9.30 2.99
CA ILE A 382 0.42 8.09 3.40
C ILE A 382 0.70 6.99 2.38
N GLN A 383 1.41 5.94 2.77
CA GLN A 383 1.77 4.79 1.93
C GLN A 383 2.14 5.19 0.48
N PRO A 384 3.12 6.06 0.27
CA PRO A 384 3.37 6.68 -1.04
C PRO A 384 3.74 5.67 -2.13
N PHE A 385 4.25 4.50 -1.75
CA PHE A 385 4.72 3.46 -2.67
C PHE A 385 3.71 2.32 -2.88
N LYS A 386 2.55 2.39 -2.25
CA LYS A 386 1.50 1.39 -2.38
C LYS A 386 1.05 1.26 -3.84
N ASN A 387 0.93 0.03 -4.32
CA ASN A 387 0.57 -0.27 -5.71
C ASN A 387 1.47 0.43 -6.75
N ALA A 388 2.73 0.70 -6.40
CA ALA A 388 3.71 1.31 -7.27
C ALA A 388 4.71 0.27 -7.78
N GLY A 389 4.77 0.03 -9.08
CA GLY A 389 5.86 -0.72 -9.71
C GLY A 389 7.19 0.03 -9.64
N LEU A 390 8.31 -0.64 -9.92
CA LEU A 390 9.66 -0.10 -9.75
C LEU A 390 9.86 1.29 -10.37
N ALA A 391 9.45 1.48 -11.63
CA ALA A 391 9.55 2.79 -12.30
C ALA A 391 8.70 3.89 -11.65
N GLN A 392 7.56 3.52 -11.07
CA GLN A 392 6.69 4.43 -10.34
C GLN A 392 7.31 4.81 -8.99
N ARG A 393 7.94 3.86 -8.29
CA ARG A 393 8.66 4.09 -7.03
C ARG A 393 9.83 5.05 -7.23
N GLU A 394 10.63 4.84 -8.28
CA GLU A 394 11.71 5.74 -8.66
C GLU A 394 11.19 7.17 -8.87
N ARG A 395 10.05 7.32 -9.56
CA ARG A 395 9.44 8.64 -9.77
C ARG A 395 8.93 9.28 -8.48
N ILE A 396 8.25 8.53 -7.62
CA ILE A 396 7.76 9.01 -6.33
C ILE A 396 8.96 9.46 -5.47
N TRP A 397 10.02 8.65 -5.45
CA TRP A 397 11.24 8.97 -4.73
C TRP A 397 11.90 10.28 -5.23
N GLU A 398 11.99 10.49 -6.55
CA GLU A 398 12.48 11.75 -7.13
C GLU A 398 11.65 12.96 -6.65
N LEU A 399 10.34 12.80 -6.63
CA LEU A 399 9.41 13.86 -6.20
C LEU A 399 9.51 14.14 -4.70
N GLN A 400 9.66 13.11 -3.89
CA GLN A 400 9.91 13.26 -2.44
C GLN A 400 11.25 13.97 -2.20
N ARG A 401 12.31 13.58 -2.92
CA ARG A 401 13.60 14.25 -2.89
C ARG A 401 13.49 15.74 -3.21
N MET A 402 12.70 16.10 -4.22
CA MET A 402 12.45 17.50 -4.57
C MET A 402 11.85 18.29 -3.39
N LEU A 403 10.88 17.72 -2.66
CA LEU A 403 10.32 18.36 -1.46
C LEU A 403 11.38 18.54 -0.37
N LEU A 404 12.13 17.48 -0.06
CA LEU A 404 13.19 17.50 0.96
C LEU A 404 14.29 18.53 0.65
N GLN A 405 14.71 18.65 -0.62
CA GLN A 405 15.70 19.63 -1.08
C GLN A 405 15.20 21.08 -0.96
N ASN A 406 13.89 21.29 -0.93
CA ASN A 406 13.27 22.59 -0.71
C ASN A 406 12.97 22.88 0.78
N GLY A 407 13.52 22.08 1.70
CA GLY A 407 13.37 22.25 3.15
C GLY A 407 12.04 21.72 3.70
N ILE A 408 11.18 21.12 2.88
CA ILE A 408 9.92 20.55 3.32
C ILE A 408 10.22 19.18 3.94
N ALA A 409 9.86 18.99 5.20
CA ALA A 409 10.03 17.72 5.87
C ALA A 409 8.95 16.72 5.44
N LEU A 410 9.32 15.42 5.41
CA LEU A 410 8.39 14.34 5.10
C LEU A 410 8.19 13.44 6.33
N ILE A 411 6.94 13.14 6.63
CA ILE A 411 6.55 12.13 7.61
C ILE A 411 5.83 11.03 6.85
N ILE A 412 6.35 9.82 6.91
CA ILE A 412 5.80 8.67 6.19
C ILE A 412 5.24 7.66 7.20
N PRO A 413 3.94 7.73 7.53
CA PRO A 413 3.29 6.68 8.29
C PRO A 413 3.19 5.42 7.41
N THR A 414 3.62 4.29 7.95
CA THR A 414 3.63 3.04 7.20
C THR A 414 3.55 1.82 8.13
N ILE A 415 3.05 0.72 7.61
CA ILE A 415 3.14 -0.59 8.25
C ILE A 415 4.44 -1.27 7.80
N SER A 416 4.73 -1.22 6.47
CA SER A 416 5.93 -1.80 5.88
C SER A 416 6.96 -0.73 5.57
N MET A 417 8.18 -0.91 6.03
CA MET A 417 9.29 0.02 5.79
C MET A 417 9.97 -0.17 4.44
N ALA A 418 9.68 -1.24 3.72
CA ALA A 418 10.43 -1.71 2.56
C ALA A 418 10.94 -0.62 1.62
N ASP A 419 10.06 0.26 1.17
CA ASP A 419 10.42 1.33 0.23
C ASP A 419 10.89 2.61 0.91
N SER A 420 10.32 2.90 2.08
CA SER A 420 10.55 4.15 2.81
C SER A 420 11.92 4.19 3.49
N LEU A 421 12.47 3.01 3.85
CA LEU A 421 13.77 2.87 4.51
C LEU A 421 14.90 3.52 3.69
N SER A 422 14.80 3.46 2.36
CA SER A 422 15.82 3.99 1.46
C SER A 422 16.03 5.50 1.57
N ILE A 423 14.97 6.26 1.87
CA ILE A 423 15.00 7.73 1.96
C ILE A 423 14.94 8.24 3.39
N ALA A 424 14.64 7.38 4.35
CA ALA A 424 14.50 7.76 5.76
C ALA A 424 15.83 8.26 6.34
N ASP A 425 15.77 9.34 7.09
CA ASP A 425 16.88 9.80 7.95
C ASP A 425 16.74 9.20 9.34
N ARG A 426 15.49 8.98 9.74
CA ARG A 426 15.12 8.48 11.05
C ARG A 426 13.85 7.66 10.95
N ILE A 427 13.74 6.64 11.80
CA ILE A 427 12.58 5.78 11.94
C ILE A 427 12.13 5.84 13.39
N ILE A 428 10.83 5.93 13.60
CA ILE A 428 10.19 5.69 14.89
C ILE A 428 9.29 4.47 14.70
N ARG A 429 9.59 3.40 15.45
CA ARG A 429 8.78 2.17 15.49
C ARG A 429 7.82 2.26 16.66
N LEU A 430 6.55 2.13 16.39
CA LEU A 430 5.47 2.24 17.36
C LEU A 430 4.94 0.84 17.71
N HIS A 431 5.16 0.43 18.95
CA HIS A 431 4.70 -0.85 19.48
C HIS A 431 3.26 -0.73 20.00
N THR A 432 2.53 -1.85 19.99
CA THR A 432 1.14 -1.94 20.47
C THR A 432 0.95 -1.51 21.94
N GLN A 433 2.01 -1.51 22.73
CA GLN A 433 1.98 -1.09 24.14
C GLN A 433 2.29 0.39 24.35
N GLY A 434 2.41 1.18 23.27
CA GLY A 434 2.70 2.62 23.36
C GLY A 434 4.19 2.94 23.52
N GLU A 435 5.06 1.96 23.49
CA GLU A 435 6.51 2.16 23.45
C GLU A 435 6.91 2.58 22.03
N ALA A 436 7.81 3.56 21.96
CA ALA A 436 8.36 4.06 20.71
C ALA A 436 9.88 3.86 20.69
N GLU A 437 10.37 3.19 19.67
CA GLU A 437 11.79 3.02 19.43
C GLU A 437 12.26 3.96 18.32
N GLU A 438 13.28 4.76 18.59
CA GLU A 438 13.85 5.67 17.60
C GLU A 438 15.17 5.13 17.05
N TRP A 439 15.27 5.08 15.73
CA TRP A 439 16.45 4.63 14.98
C TRP A 439 16.92 5.73 14.04
N LYS A 440 18.18 6.11 14.14
CA LYS A 440 18.84 7.03 13.20
C LYS A 440 19.42 6.24 12.04
N ARG A 441 19.58 6.85 10.89
CA ARG A 441 20.11 6.20 9.69
C ARG A 441 21.44 5.47 9.94
N THR A 442 22.31 6.02 10.77
CA THR A 442 23.61 5.41 11.12
C THR A 442 23.48 4.08 11.85
N SER A 443 22.32 3.79 12.44
CA SER A 443 22.02 2.57 13.18
C SER A 443 21.03 1.63 12.47
N PHE A 444 20.65 1.90 11.22
CA PHE A 444 19.70 1.05 10.50
C PHE A 444 20.20 -0.38 10.28
N HIS A 445 21.52 -0.58 10.22
CA HIS A 445 22.13 -1.90 10.15
C HIS A 445 21.92 -2.76 11.41
N LEU A 446 21.48 -2.15 12.50
CA LEU A 446 21.15 -2.84 13.76
C LEU A 446 19.64 -3.12 13.89
N LEU A 447 18.83 -2.70 12.92
CA LEU A 447 17.41 -3.03 12.92
C LEU A 447 17.25 -4.56 13.00
N PRO A 448 16.30 -5.06 13.79
CA PRO A 448 16.10 -6.50 13.94
C PRO A 448 15.92 -7.20 12.59
N ASP A 449 16.48 -8.40 12.43
CA ASP A 449 16.32 -9.26 11.23
C ASP A 449 14.86 -9.63 10.92
N THR A 450 13.94 -9.17 11.75
CA THR A 450 12.50 -9.28 11.50
C THR A 450 12.04 -8.43 10.33
N VAL A 451 12.86 -7.47 9.91
CA VAL A 451 12.57 -6.63 8.73
C VAL A 451 13.03 -7.39 7.48
N PRO A 452 12.12 -7.99 6.68
CA PRO A 452 12.50 -8.81 5.52
C PRO A 452 13.21 -8.01 4.41
N PHE A 453 13.44 -6.72 4.63
CA PHE A 453 13.96 -5.77 3.65
C PHE A 453 15.30 -5.15 4.03
N HIS A 454 15.88 -5.58 5.16
CA HIS A 454 17.16 -5.06 5.66
C HIS A 454 18.28 -5.15 4.61
N ASP A 455 18.36 -6.27 3.89
CA ASP A 455 19.39 -6.53 2.87
C ASP A 455 19.26 -5.62 1.63
N LEU A 456 18.13 -4.92 1.45
CA LEU A 456 17.96 -3.99 0.32
C LEU A 456 18.72 -2.68 0.51
N TYR A 457 19.03 -2.31 1.75
CA TYR A 457 19.48 -0.98 2.13
C TYR A 457 20.73 -0.95 3.02
N SER A 458 21.29 -2.14 3.32
CA SER A 458 22.57 -2.33 4.03
C SER A 458 23.82 -2.12 3.12
#